data_f61c5c3bf6e2b5483c60c5509d2cdf54
#
_entry.id   f61c5c3bf6e2b5483c60c5509d2cdf54
#
_cell.length_a   1.000
_cell.length_b   1.000
_cell.length_c   1.000
_cell.angle_alpha   90.00
_cell.angle_beta   90.00
_cell.angle_gamma   90.00
#
_symmetry.space_group_name_H-M   'P 1'
#
loop_
_entity.id
_entity.type
_entity.pdbx_description
1 polymer ?
#
loop_
_entity_poly.entity_id
_entity_poly.type
_entity_poly.pdbx_seq_one_letter_code
_entity_poly.pdbx_strand_id
1 'polypeptide(L)'
;MKVNVKLLSVSTLMLVLLAGLMSGCLPAQKAGLSNQQVANMTENILKALDQNNYPSFTHDFSPQMKSAFTQAKFSQLRSMLYNASGNFLYMDDPSLSNNQGYAIYRFPSKYANETVTVTITFVIGGQEVEGLFFNSANLRKASQ
;
A
#
# COMPACT_ATOMS: atom_id res chain seq x y z
N MET A 1 76.62 28.25 -37.89
CA MET A 1 76.05 28.31 -36.53
C MET A 1 75.11 27.14 -36.35
N LYS A 2 75.50 26.17 -35.58
CA LYS A 2 74.70 24.92 -35.40
C LYS A 2 73.78 25.13 -34.22
N VAL A 3 72.46 25.00 -34.46
CA VAL A 3 71.47 24.98 -33.40
C VAL A 3 71.17 23.52 -33.09
N ASN A 4 71.61 23.07 -31.95
CA ASN A 4 71.24 21.74 -31.43
C ASN A 4 69.81 21.77 -30.84
N VAL A 5 68.89 21.17 -31.54
CA VAL A 5 67.62 20.93 -30.99
C VAL A 5 67.72 19.63 -30.19
N LYS A 6 67.79 19.73 -28.87
CA LYS A 6 67.67 18.61 -27.97
C LYS A 6 66.22 18.12 -28.00
N LEU A 7 66.06 16.86 -28.41
CA LEU A 7 64.81 16.14 -28.25
C LEU A 7 64.49 16.09 -26.75
N LEU A 8 63.45 16.81 -26.35
CA LEU A 8 62.79 16.59 -25.08
C LEU A 8 61.83 15.41 -25.26
N SER A 9 62.23 14.34 -24.66
CA SER A 9 61.40 13.18 -24.49
C SER A 9 60.16 13.59 -23.68
N VAL A 10 59.04 13.73 -24.35
CA VAL A 10 57.74 13.88 -23.70
C VAL A 10 57.33 12.53 -23.22
N SER A 11 57.71 12.23 -21.98
CA SER A 11 57.12 11.11 -21.24
C SER A 11 55.65 11.46 -21.02
N THR A 12 54.81 10.94 -21.91
CA THR A 12 53.37 11.04 -21.79
C THR A 12 52.96 10.18 -20.61
N LEU A 13 52.86 10.82 -19.46
CA LEU A 13 52.27 10.24 -18.28
C LEU A 13 50.78 10.05 -18.59
N MET A 14 50.44 8.86 -19.07
CA MET A 14 49.06 8.42 -19.29
C MET A 14 48.44 8.23 -17.92
N LEU A 15 47.86 9.29 -17.38
CA LEU A 15 47.01 9.25 -16.19
C LEU A 15 45.72 8.52 -16.58
N VAL A 16 45.71 7.21 -16.42
CA VAL A 16 44.51 6.42 -16.51
C VAL A 16 43.65 6.81 -15.31
N LEU A 17 42.72 7.73 -15.53
CA LEU A 17 41.60 7.98 -14.61
C LEU A 17 40.73 6.72 -14.63
N LEU A 18 41.01 5.82 -13.71
CA LEU A 18 40.05 4.76 -13.33
C LEU A 18 38.87 5.45 -12.66
N ALA A 19 37.94 5.97 -13.47
CA ALA A 19 36.61 6.33 -12.99
C ALA A 19 35.96 5.05 -12.52
N GLY A 20 36.16 4.74 -11.25
CA GLY A 20 35.39 3.69 -10.56
C GLY A 20 33.91 4.04 -10.71
N LEU A 21 33.24 3.32 -11.59
CA LEU A 21 31.79 3.23 -11.61
C LEU A 21 31.38 2.58 -10.29
N MET A 22 31.32 3.37 -9.24
CA MET A 22 30.52 3.03 -8.08
C MET A 22 29.07 3.02 -8.56
N SER A 23 28.67 1.92 -9.19
CA SER A 23 27.26 1.56 -9.30
C SER A 23 26.76 1.34 -7.88
N GLY A 24 26.48 2.47 -7.20
CA GLY A 24 25.69 2.46 -6.00
C GLY A 24 24.36 1.84 -6.37
N CYS A 25 24.18 0.58 -6.03
CA CYS A 25 22.86 -0.04 -5.96
C CYS A 25 22.09 0.78 -4.92
N LEU A 26 21.44 1.86 -5.37
CA LEU A 26 20.37 2.49 -4.61
C LEU A 26 19.36 1.36 -4.39
N PRO A 27 19.00 1.04 -3.14
CA PRO A 27 17.91 0.11 -2.92
C PRO A 27 16.72 0.66 -3.69
N ALA A 28 16.22 -0.10 -4.66
CA ALA A 28 15.04 0.28 -5.40
C ALA A 28 13.96 0.51 -4.35
N GLN A 29 13.58 1.77 -4.13
CA GLN A 29 12.43 2.09 -3.30
C GLN A 29 11.25 1.35 -3.95
N LYS A 30 10.71 0.39 -3.22
CA LYS A 30 9.53 -0.34 -3.67
C LYS A 30 8.47 0.71 -3.99
N ALA A 31 8.10 0.83 -5.26
CA ALA A 31 7.02 1.73 -5.64
C ALA A 31 5.78 1.34 -4.86
N GLY A 32 5.16 2.30 -4.20
CA GLY A 32 3.90 2.09 -3.50
C GLY A 32 2.80 1.64 -4.48
N LEU A 33 1.70 1.14 -3.93
CA LEU A 33 0.53 0.75 -4.70
C LEU A 33 -0.07 1.97 -5.42
N SER A 34 -0.54 1.77 -6.66
CA SER A 34 -1.38 2.75 -7.35
C SER A 34 -2.79 2.79 -6.72
N ASN A 35 -3.51 3.89 -6.91
CA ASN A 35 -4.89 4.01 -6.44
C ASN A 35 -5.78 2.86 -6.97
N GLN A 36 -5.57 2.43 -8.22
CA GLN A 36 -6.31 1.32 -8.82
C GLN A 36 -6.02 -0.02 -8.13
N GLN A 37 -4.76 -0.28 -7.77
CA GLN A 37 -4.40 -1.50 -7.03
C GLN A 37 -5.03 -1.50 -5.65
N VAL A 38 -4.97 -0.37 -4.94
CA VAL A 38 -5.62 -0.23 -3.62
C VAL A 38 -7.13 -0.40 -3.73
N ALA A 39 -7.77 0.17 -4.76
CA ALA A 39 -9.20 -0.01 -5.00
C ALA A 39 -9.55 -1.49 -5.23
N ASN A 40 -8.81 -2.19 -6.09
CA ASN A 40 -9.03 -3.61 -6.34
C ASN A 40 -8.86 -4.46 -5.08
N MET A 41 -7.82 -4.21 -4.28
CA MET A 41 -7.60 -4.90 -3.00
C MET A 41 -8.76 -4.65 -2.03
N THR A 42 -9.19 -3.39 -1.92
CA THR A 42 -10.32 -3.02 -1.04
C THR A 42 -11.62 -3.69 -1.50
N GLU A 43 -11.91 -3.67 -2.79
CA GLU A 43 -13.11 -4.33 -3.34
C GLU A 43 -13.09 -5.85 -3.08
N ASN A 44 -11.93 -6.50 -3.26
CA ASN A 44 -11.77 -7.92 -2.95
C ASN A 44 -12.04 -8.22 -1.48
N ILE A 45 -11.56 -7.38 -0.55
CA ILE A 45 -11.82 -7.50 0.89
C ILE A 45 -13.32 -7.41 1.17
N LEU A 46 -14.03 -6.43 0.58
CA LEU A 46 -15.46 -6.22 0.80
C LEU A 46 -16.30 -7.36 0.21
N LYS A 47 -15.97 -7.83 -0.99
CA LYS A 47 -16.61 -9.00 -1.60
C LYS A 47 -16.37 -10.28 -0.78
N ALA A 48 -15.16 -10.46 -0.26
CA ALA A 48 -14.82 -11.61 0.59
C ALA A 48 -15.63 -11.62 1.91
N LEU A 49 -15.88 -10.44 2.49
CA LEU A 49 -16.79 -10.29 3.63
C LEU A 49 -18.21 -10.75 3.28
N ASP A 50 -18.74 -10.28 2.17
CA ASP A 50 -20.09 -10.61 1.70
C ASP A 50 -20.22 -12.11 1.44
N GLN A 51 -19.21 -12.71 0.78
CA GLN A 51 -19.15 -14.13 0.43
C GLN A 51 -18.78 -15.06 1.61
N ASN A 52 -18.52 -14.52 2.79
CA ASN A 52 -18.03 -15.30 3.95
C ASN A 52 -16.71 -16.04 3.68
N ASN A 53 -15.80 -15.42 2.93
CA ASN A 53 -14.54 -16.01 2.52
C ASN A 53 -13.35 -15.41 3.29
N TYR A 54 -13.04 -15.98 4.45
CA TYR A 54 -11.95 -15.54 5.32
C TYR A 54 -10.56 -15.58 4.66
N PRO A 55 -10.15 -16.62 3.91
CA PRO A 55 -8.86 -16.64 3.22
C PRO A 55 -8.70 -15.48 2.22
N SER A 56 -9.71 -15.20 1.41
CA SER A 56 -9.69 -14.09 0.46
C SER A 56 -9.70 -12.73 1.17
N PHE A 57 -10.43 -12.61 2.27
CA PHE A 57 -10.48 -11.40 3.09
C PHE A 57 -9.10 -11.02 3.64
N THR A 58 -8.30 -11.99 4.08
CA THR A 58 -6.99 -11.75 4.69
C THR A 58 -5.83 -11.83 3.71
N HIS A 59 -6.09 -12.08 2.42
CA HIS A 59 -5.06 -12.35 1.41
C HIS A 59 -3.96 -11.28 1.42
N ASP A 60 -4.35 -10.01 1.35
CA ASP A 60 -3.45 -8.87 1.22
C ASP A 60 -3.04 -8.23 2.57
N PHE A 61 -3.41 -8.84 3.69
CA PHE A 61 -3.05 -8.34 5.02
C PHE A 61 -1.59 -8.60 5.34
N SER A 62 -0.96 -7.68 6.07
CA SER A 62 0.36 -7.92 6.64
C SER A 62 0.32 -9.10 7.64
N PRO A 63 1.47 -9.75 7.91
CA PRO A 63 1.53 -10.83 8.90
C PRO A 63 0.97 -10.42 10.27
N GLN A 64 1.23 -9.18 10.68
CA GLN A 64 0.74 -8.63 11.93
C GLN A 64 -0.78 -8.47 11.92
N MET A 65 -1.33 -7.95 10.83
CA MET A 65 -2.77 -7.81 10.65
C MET A 65 -3.47 -9.19 10.61
N LYS A 66 -2.88 -10.18 9.90
CA LYS A 66 -3.38 -11.57 9.85
C LYS A 66 -3.46 -12.20 11.23
N SER A 67 -2.42 -12.03 12.05
CA SER A 67 -2.41 -12.57 13.41
C SER A 67 -3.42 -11.88 14.34
N ALA A 68 -3.65 -10.58 14.16
CA ALA A 68 -4.60 -9.80 14.95
C ALA A 68 -6.06 -10.04 14.53
N PHE A 69 -6.31 -10.37 13.26
CA PHE A 69 -7.64 -10.51 12.69
C PHE A 69 -8.05 -11.98 12.47
N THR A 70 -8.44 -12.64 13.54
CA THR A 70 -8.83 -14.07 13.53
C THR A 70 -10.14 -14.32 12.78
N GLN A 71 -10.39 -15.58 12.41
CA GLN A 71 -11.66 -15.97 11.79
C GLN A 71 -12.89 -15.65 12.67
N ALA A 72 -12.75 -15.69 13.99
CA ALA A 72 -13.83 -15.29 14.89
C ALA A 72 -14.16 -13.79 14.75
N LYS A 73 -13.13 -12.92 14.70
CA LYS A 73 -13.30 -11.48 14.46
C LYS A 73 -13.87 -11.18 13.08
N PHE A 74 -13.48 -11.95 12.06
CA PHE A 74 -14.06 -11.86 10.72
C PHE A 74 -15.56 -12.15 10.74
N SER A 75 -15.98 -13.25 11.37
CA SER A 75 -17.39 -13.61 11.48
C SER A 75 -18.21 -12.57 12.24
N GLN A 76 -17.62 -12.00 13.31
CA GLN A 76 -18.24 -10.93 14.09
C GLN A 76 -18.40 -9.65 13.26
N LEU A 77 -17.34 -9.21 12.56
CA LEU A 77 -17.37 -8.03 11.69
C LEU A 77 -18.42 -8.21 10.59
N ARG A 78 -18.42 -9.37 9.92
CA ARG A 78 -19.39 -9.69 8.88
C ARG A 78 -20.84 -9.59 9.39
N SER A 79 -21.12 -10.21 10.53
CA SER A 79 -22.46 -10.16 11.14
C SER A 79 -22.87 -8.73 11.50
N MET A 80 -21.95 -7.96 12.07
CA MET A 80 -22.19 -6.55 12.45
C MET A 80 -22.51 -5.70 11.21
N LEU A 81 -21.70 -5.81 10.15
CA LEU A 81 -21.91 -5.07 8.90
C LEU A 81 -23.23 -5.45 8.23
N TYR A 82 -23.49 -6.75 8.12
CA TYR A 82 -24.73 -7.25 7.51
C TYR A 82 -25.98 -6.75 8.25
N ASN A 83 -25.99 -6.84 9.58
CA ASN A 83 -27.13 -6.41 10.40
C ASN A 83 -27.34 -4.89 10.39
N ALA A 84 -26.27 -4.11 10.39
CA ALA A 84 -26.38 -2.64 10.43
C ALA A 84 -26.56 -2.03 9.04
N SER A 85 -25.79 -2.50 8.05
CA SER A 85 -25.64 -1.84 6.75
C SER A 85 -26.17 -2.65 5.57
N GLY A 86 -26.40 -3.97 5.75
CA GLY A 86 -26.83 -4.89 4.68
C GLY A 86 -25.66 -5.34 3.80
N ASN A 87 -25.96 -5.85 2.61
CA ASN A 87 -24.96 -6.32 1.65
C ASN A 87 -24.18 -5.16 1.03
N PHE A 88 -22.91 -5.40 0.73
CA PHE A 88 -22.08 -4.51 -0.08
C PHE A 88 -22.58 -4.47 -1.54
N LEU A 89 -22.66 -3.28 -2.11
CA LEU A 89 -23.11 -3.07 -3.51
C LEU A 89 -21.96 -2.59 -4.40
N TYR A 90 -21.34 -1.46 -4.06
CA TYR A 90 -20.20 -0.87 -4.78
C TYR A 90 -19.48 0.13 -3.90
N MET A 91 -18.32 0.59 -4.35
CA MET A 91 -17.59 1.69 -3.70
C MET A 91 -17.23 2.76 -4.72
N ASP A 92 -17.14 4.00 -4.23
CA ASP A 92 -16.67 5.16 -4.99
C ASP A 92 -15.15 5.31 -4.87
N ASP A 93 -14.58 6.24 -5.65
CA ASP A 93 -13.16 6.56 -5.60
C ASP A 93 -12.73 7.02 -4.19
N PRO A 94 -11.52 6.64 -3.77
CA PRO A 94 -11.04 6.97 -2.44
C PRO A 94 -10.53 8.40 -2.32
N SER A 95 -10.60 8.93 -1.11
CA SER A 95 -9.72 10.02 -0.68
C SER A 95 -8.46 9.45 -0.06
N LEU A 96 -7.28 10.03 -0.40
CA LEU A 96 -5.98 9.66 0.15
C LEU A 96 -5.49 10.75 1.10
N SER A 97 -4.97 10.33 2.24
CA SER A 97 -4.19 11.18 3.15
C SER A 97 -2.97 10.42 3.67
N ASN A 98 -1.87 11.14 3.88
CA ASN A 98 -0.67 10.57 4.48
C ASN A 98 -0.53 11.08 5.92
N ASN A 99 -0.22 10.16 6.84
CA ASN A 99 0.01 10.50 8.23
C ASN A 99 1.05 9.55 8.86
N GLN A 100 2.08 10.12 9.46
CA GLN A 100 3.09 9.38 10.25
C GLN A 100 3.67 8.14 9.55
N GLY A 101 3.95 8.23 8.23
CA GLY A 101 4.51 7.11 7.47
C GLY A 101 3.47 6.14 6.89
N TYR A 102 2.19 6.44 7.05
CA TYR A 102 1.09 5.65 6.52
C TYR A 102 0.34 6.39 5.42
N ALA A 103 -0.04 5.65 4.37
CA ALA A 103 -1.01 6.06 3.36
C ALA A 103 -2.39 5.54 3.78
N ILE A 104 -3.34 6.45 3.94
CA ILE A 104 -4.68 6.16 4.46
C ILE A 104 -5.69 6.48 3.38
N TYR A 105 -6.33 5.45 2.85
CA TYR A 105 -7.38 5.55 1.85
C TYR A 105 -8.75 5.41 2.50
N ARG A 106 -9.69 6.28 2.14
CA ARG A 106 -11.08 6.23 2.62
C ARG A 106 -12.00 6.09 1.43
N PHE A 107 -12.69 4.96 1.36
CA PHE A 107 -13.63 4.62 0.31
C PHE A 107 -15.07 4.81 0.81
N PRO A 108 -15.84 5.75 0.24
CA PRO A 108 -17.29 5.75 0.41
C PRO A 108 -17.84 4.47 -0.24
N SER A 109 -18.37 3.56 0.55
CA SER A 109 -18.82 2.24 0.10
C SER A 109 -20.31 2.12 0.31
N LYS A 110 -21.04 1.86 -0.78
CA LYS A 110 -22.49 1.72 -0.74
C LYS A 110 -22.87 0.32 -0.32
N TYR A 111 -23.64 0.26 0.73
CA TYR A 111 -24.33 -0.91 1.23
C TYR A 111 -25.83 -0.76 1.02
N ALA A 112 -26.59 -1.84 1.18
CA ALA A 112 -28.03 -1.83 0.93
C ALA A 112 -28.79 -0.77 1.74
N ASN A 113 -28.41 -0.54 3.00
CA ASN A 113 -29.12 0.33 3.92
C ASN A 113 -28.46 1.70 4.13
N GLU A 114 -27.16 1.86 3.84
CA GLU A 114 -26.43 3.10 4.09
C GLU A 114 -25.11 3.17 3.29
N THR A 115 -24.39 4.29 3.41
CA THR A 115 -23.01 4.42 2.96
C THR A 115 -22.07 4.21 4.14
N VAL A 116 -21.15 3.28 4.02
CA VAL A 116 -20.10 2.98 5.00
C VAL A 116 -18.79 3.55 4.49
N THR A 117 -18.09 4.33 5.29
CA THR A 117 -16.71 4.74 4.97
C THR A 117 -15.79 3.61 5.38
N VAL A 118 -15.18 2.97 4.38
CA VAL A 118 -14.14 1.94 4.58
C VAL A 118 -12.78 2.62 4.53
N THR A 119 -12.03 2.52 5.61
CA THR A 119 -10.67 3.05 5.71
C THR A 119 -9.69 1.90 5.64
N ILE A 120 -8.74 1.96 4.70
CA ILE A 120 -7.66 1.00 4.54
C ILE A 120 -6.32 1.73 4.63
N THR A 121 -5.36 1.12 5.31
CA THR A 121 -4.08 1.75 5.64
C THR A 121 -2.93 0.87 5.18
N PHE A 122 -1.91 1.51 4.59
CA PHE A 122 -0.66 0.89 4.16
C PHE A 122 0.51 1.68 4.74
N VAL A 123 1.64 1.03 4.98
CA VAL A 123 2.91 1.76 5.12
C VAL A 123 3.24 2.43 3.78
N ILE A 124 3.72 3.67 3.79
CA ILE A 124 4.14 4.36 2.55
C ILE A 124 5.22 3.54 1.85
N GLY A 125 5.00 3.20 0.57
CA GLY A 125 5.86 2.28 -0.19
C GLY A 125 5.64 0.79 0.10
N GLY A 126 4.80 0.44 1.07
CA GLY A 126 4.36 -0.93 1.35
C GLY A 126 3.30 -1.42 0.37
N GLN A 127 3.03 -2.72 0.41
CA GLN A 127 2.05 -3.38 -0.46
C GLN A 127 1.05 -4.23 0.32
N GLU A 128 1.14 -4.24 1.63
CA GLU A 128 0.28 -5.03 2.51
C GLU A 128 -0.64 -4.12 3.33
N VAL A 129 -1.82 -4.61 3.61
CA VAL A 129 -2.81 -3.90 4.43
C VAL A 129 -2.39 -3.96 5.90
N GLU A 130 -2.18 -2.80 6.50
CA GLU A 130 -1.80 -2.63 7.90
C GLU A 130 -2.97 -2.25 8.80
N GLY A 131 -4.07 -1.79 8.21
CA GLY A 131 -5.24 -1.40 8.97
C GLY A 131 -6.50 -1.41 8.12
N LEU A 132 -7.61 -1.80 8.74
CA LEU A 132 -8.95 -1.80 8.14
C LEU A 132 -9.96 -1.32 9.18
N PHE A 133 -10.78 -0.34 8.80
CA PHE A 133 -11.79 0.22 9.67
C PHE A 133 -13.05 0.59 8.91
N PHE A 134 -14.21 0.34 9.52
CA PHE A 134 -15.53 0.62 8.97
C PHE A 134 -16.25 1.65 9.83
N ASN A 135 -16.82 2.66 9.22
CA ASN A 135 -17.54 3.73 9.92
C ASN A 135 -18.81 4.13 9.19
N SER A 136 -19.92 4.10 9.90
CA SER A 136 -21.21 4.59 9.43
C SER A 136 -22.10 5.02 10.60
N ALA A 137 -23.24 5.61 10.30
CA ALA A 137 -24.22 6.01 11.30
C ALA A 137 -24.81 4.79 12.05
N ASN A 138 -25.16 3.74 11.30
CA ASN A 138 -25.77 2.54 11.90
C ASN A 138 -24.76 1.70 12.69
N LEU A 139 -23.50 1.61 12.21
CA LEU A 139 -22.44 0.91 12.95
C LEU A 139 -22.14 1.56 14.29
N ARG A 140 -22.13 2.91 14.35
CA ARG A 140 -21.94 3.63 15.63
C ARG A 140 -23.09 3.42 16.61
N LYS A 141 -24.32 3.29 16.12
CA LYS A 141 -25.49 2.97 16.97
C LYS A 141 -25.44 1.53 17.49
N ALA A 142 -25.00 0.59 16.67
CA ALA A 142 -24.92 -0.82 17.05
C ALA A 142 -23.79 -1.12 18.06
N SER A 143 -22.84 -0.19 18.25
CA SER A 143 -21.73 -0.30 19.20
C SER A 143 -21.98 0.38 20.56
N GLN A 144 -23.15 0.99 20.76
CA GLN A 144 -23.59 1.59 22.02
C GLN A 144 -24.46 0.61 22.82
#